data_668babc858170d6eb8cd53196b18fa90
#
_entry.id   668babc858170d6eb8cd53196b18fa90
#
_cell.length_a   1.000
_cell.length_b   1.000
_cell.length_c   1.000
_cell.angle_alpha   90.00
_cell.angle_beta   90.00
_cell.angle_gamma   90.00
#
_symmetry.space_group_name_H-M   'P 1'
#
loop_
_entity.id
_entity.type
_entity.pdbx_description
1 polymer ?
#
loop_
_entity_poly.entity_id
_entity_poly.type
_entity_poly.pdbx_seq_one_letter_code
_entity_poly.pdbx_strand_id
1 'polypeptide(L)'
;MKILHVTYGFNGGGVGFVIANYCANQPMEGVSFDIVGEDIGKDHLLHKRFEKAGFHVYYVTPKKKSLWKNIWEMFHVIKNGHYDAVHVHFEEWSFLYLWIAKICGVKIRICHAHMAYMTGAAAKPYYKLFRKMLNRFATLRLACSKDAGDHLFGNNPYTVLNN
;
A
#
# COMPACT_ATOMS: atom_id res chain seq x y z
N MET A 1 -13.97 10.36 -6.38
CA MET A 1 -12.93 9.32 -6.58
C MET A 1 -12.72 8.59 -5.26
N LYS A 2 -12.74 7.26 -5.27
CA LYS A 2 -12.56 6.44 -4.06
C LYS A 2 -11.21 5.71 -4.09
N ILE A 3 -10.37 5.91 -3.07
CA ILE A 3 -9.00 5.40 -3.01
C ILE A 3 -8.84 4.46 -1.81
N LEU A 4 -8.27 3.27 -2.03
CA LEU A 4 -7.88 2.36 -0.97
C LEU A 4 -6.37 2.45 -0.73
N HIS A 5 -5.96 2.79 0.49
CA HIS A 5 -4.59 2.63 0.94
C HIS A 5 -4.37 1.23 1.52
N VAL A 6 -3.28 0.58 1.12
CA VAL A 6 -2.89 -0.76 1.58
C VAL A 6 -1.56 -0.68 2.31
N THR A 7 -1.54 -1.00 3.61
CA THR A 7 -0.36 -0.85 4.47
C THR A 7 -0.15 -2.04 5.42
N TYR A 8 1.01 -2.12 6.08
CA TYR A 8 1.37 -3.22 7.00
C TYR A 8 0.48 -3.29 8.25
N GLY A 9 -0.04 -2.15 8.72
CA GLY A 9 -0.84 -2.05 9.93
C GLY A 9 -0.86 -0.64 10.48
N PHE A 10 -1.51 -0.44 11.62
CA PHE A 10 -1.83 0.88 12.15
C PHE A 10 -1.11 1.21 13.47
N ASN A 11 0.01 0.56 13.75
CA ASN A 11 0.74 0.65 15.02
C ASN A 11 1.70 1.84 15.12
N GLY A 12 1.50 2.89 14.34
CA GLY A 12 2.33 4.09 14.42
C GLY A 12 3.65 4.03 13.65
N GLY A 13 3.77 3.12 12.67
CA GLY A 13 4.89 3.16 11.71
C GLY A 13 4.84 4.39 10.81
N GLY A 14 6.00 4.86 10.32
CA GLY A 14 6.12 6.08 9.52
C GLY A 14 5.11 6.19 8.38
N VAL A 15 4.86 5.10 7.66
CA VAL A 15 3.88 5.06 6.55
C VAL A 15 2.47 5.42 7.00
N GLY A 16 2.01 4.89 8.13
CA GLY A 16 0.68 5.20 8.66
C GLY A 16 0.54 6.68 9.02
N PHE A 17 1.58 7.29 9.60
CA PHE A 17 1.58 8.73 9.88
C PHE A 17 1.59 9.56 8.60
N VAL A 18 2.35 9.16 7.57
CA VAL A 18 2.36 9.83 6.28
C VAL A 18 0.97 9.84 5.66
N ILE A 19 0.29 8.68 5.58
CA ILE A 19 -1.08 8.58 5.05
C ILE A 19 -2.03 9.47 5.87
N ALA A 20 -1.96 9.40 7.21
CA ALA A 20 -2.80 10.20 8.07
C ALA A 20 -2.56 11.71 7.89
N ASN A 21 -1.32 12.14 7.70
CA ASN A 21 -0.99 13.55 7.51
C ASN A 21 -1.46 14.07 6.15
N TYR A 22 -1.23 13.33 5.07
CA TYR A 22 -1.61 13.78 3.73
C TYR A 22 -3.11 13.69 3.46
N CYS A 23 -3.76 12.62 3.89
CA CYS A 23 -5.15 12.37 3.50
C CYS A 23 -6.16 12.81 4.57
N ALA A 24 -5.79 12.77 5.88
CA ALA A 24 -6.70 13.11 6.95
C ALA A 24 -6.77 14.61 7.25
N ASN A 25 -5.73 15.37 6.91
CA ASN A 25 -5.65 16.80 7.21
C ASN A 25 -6.06 17.71 6.04
N GLN A 26 -6.27 17.15 4.86
CA GLN A 26 -6.66 17.90 3.66
C GLN A 26 -7.87 17.24 2.98
N PRO A 27 -9.09 17.54 3.42
CA PRO A 27 -10.28 17.07 2.72
C PRO A 27 -10.26 17.58 1.29
N MET A 28 -10.25 16.64 0.33
CA MET A 28 -10.34 16.94 -1.09
C MET A 28 -11.76 16.69 -1.55
N GLU A 29 -12.41 17.74 -2.08
CA GLU A 29 -13.76 17.62 -2.58
C GLU A 29 -13.89 16.51 -3.64
N GLY A 30 -14.87 15.64 -3.47
CA GLY A 30 -15.10 14.51 -4.38
C GLY A 30 -14.10 13.36 -4.26
N VAL A 31 -13.20 13.34 -3.23
CA VAL A 31 -12.29 12.26 -2.96
C VAL A 31 -12.59 11.64 -1.60
N SER A 32 -12.69 10.30 -1.56
CA SER A 32 -12.83 9.54 -0.31
C SER A 32 -11.72 8.51 -0.20
N PHE A 33 -11.32 8.22 1.03
CA PHE A 33 -10.25 7.31 1.35
C PHE A 33 -10.72 6.18 2.26
N ASP A 34 -10.31 4.96 1.94
CA ASP A 34 -10.38 3.82 2.83
C ASP A 34 -8.96 3.30 3.07
N ILE A 35 -8.76 2.56 4.15
CA ILE A 35 -7.45 1.99 4.47
C ILE A 35 -7.59 0.54 4.94
N VAL A 36 -6.69 -0.32 4.47
CA VAL A 36 -6.59 -1.71 4.88
C VAL A 36 -5.18 -2.01 5.39
N GLY A 37 -5.09 -2.70 6.53
CA GLY A 37 -3.83 -3.15 7.12
C GLY A 37 -3.91 -4.57 7.64
N GLU A 38 -2.74 -5.19 7.87
CA GLU A 38 -2.68 -6.50 8.54
C GLU A 38 -3.04 -6.35 10.01
N ASP A 39 -3.91 -7.24 10.51
CA ASP A 39 -4.25 -7.32 11.94
C ASP A 39 -3.11 -7.97 12.73
N ILE A 40 -2.23 -7.15 13.27
CA ILE A 40 -1.08 -7.59 14.06
C ILE A 40 -1.35 -7.63 15.57
N GLY A 41 -2.62 -7.48 15.98
CA GLY A 41 -3.11 -7.79 17.34
C GLY A 41 -2.58 -6.88 18.44
N LYS A 42 -2.23 -5.63 18.16
CA LYS A 42 -1.78 -4.63 19.14
C LYS A 42 -2.48 -3.30 18.94
N ASP A 43 -2.34 -2.40 19.91
CA ASP A 43 -2.96 -1.09 19.90
C ASP A 43 -2.86 -0.40 18.53
N HIS A 44 -4.00 -0.26 17.91
CA HIS A 44 -4.12 0.39 16.61
C HIS A 44 -4.14 1.90 16.79
N LEU A 45 -2.99 2.47 17.16
CA LEU A 45 -2.83 3.88 17.50
C LEU A 45 -3.46 4.85 16.48
N LEU A 46 -3.36 4.50 15.20
CA LEU A 46 -3.87 5.34 14.12
C LEU A 46 -5.31 5.03 13.72
N HIS A 47 -5.93 3.95 14.24
CA HIS A 47 -7.29 3.57 13.89
C HIS A 47 -8.29 4.71 14.09
N LYS A 48 -8.38 5.22 15.33
CA LYS A 48 -9.29 6.34 15.67
C LYS A 48 -9.01 7.60 14.87
N ARG A 49 -7.76 7.82 14.47
CA ARG A 49 -7.39 8.97 13.65
C ARG A 49 -7.93 8.84 12.23
N PHE A 50 -7.84 7.64 11.64
CA PHE A 50 -8.42 7.38 10.32
C PHE A 50 -9.95 7.45 10.36
N GLU A 51 -10.61 6.85 11.35
CA GLU A 51 -12.07 6.94 11.50
C GLU A 51 -12.55 8.40 11.64
N LYS A 52 -11.90 9.20 12.49
CA LYS A 52 -12.21 10.63 12.62
C LYS A 52 -12.04 11.42 11.32
N ALA A 53 -11.14 10.99 10.45
CA ALA A 53 -10.92 11.57 9.13
C ALA A 53 -11.88 11.03 8.05
N GLY A 54 -12.83 10.16 8.41
CA GLY A 54 -13.85 9.61 7.51
C GLY A 54 -13.41 8.39 6.71
N PHE A 55 -12.29 7.75 7.08
CA PHE A 55 -11.86 6.51 6.44
C PHE A 55 -12.65 5.31 6.98
N HIS A 56 -13.03 4.38 6.09
CA HIS A 56 -13.32 3.02 6.53
C HIS A 56 -12.00 2.27 6.72
N VAL A 57 -11.85 1.65 7.90
CA VAL A 57 -10.64 0.93 8.30
C VAL A 57 -10.90 -0.58 8.25
N TYR A 58 -10.16 -1.28 7.40
CA TYR A 58 -10.25 -2.73 7.24
C TYR A 58 -9.03 -3.43 7.82
N TYR A 59 -9.25 -4.63 8.33
CA TYR A 59 -8.20 -5.52 8.82
C TYR A 59 -8.21 -6.83 8.05
N VAL A 60 -7.03 -7.27 7.65
CA VAL A 60 -6.83 -8.58 6.99
C VAL A 60 -5.84 -9.42 7.78
N THR A 61 -5.99 -10.73 7.67
CA THR A 61 -5.07 -11.70 8.29
C THR A 61 -3.64 -11.43 7.84
N PRO A 62 -2.64 -11.34 8.76
CA PRO A 62 -1.24 -11.17 8.38
C PRO A 62 -0.75 -12.27 7.43
N LYS A 63 0.02 -11.91 6.40
CA LYS A 63 0.61 -12.87 5.45
C LYS A 63 1.42 -13.97 6.13
N LYS A 64 2.12 -13.63 7.22
CA LYS A 64 2.90 -14.59 8.01
C LYS A 64 2.04 -15.64 8.70
N LYS A 65 0.78 -15.31 9.03
CA LYS A 65 -0.18 -16.23 9.66
C LYS A 65 -0.85 -17.13 8.61
N SER A 66 -1.33 -16.55 7.53
CA SER A 66 -1.94 -17.27 6.42
C SER A 66 -1.95 -16.39 5.15
N LEU A 67 -1.08 -16.74 4.20
CA LEU A 67 -1.01 -16.02 2.92
C LEU A 67 -2.30 -16.15 2.11
N TRP A 68 -2.88 -17.36 2.03
CA TRP A 68 -4.11 -17.59 1.27
C TRP A 68 -5.31 -16.83 1.83
N LYS A 69 -5.43 -16.79 3.16
CA LYS A 69 -6.49 -16.03 3.82
C LYS A 69 -6.30 -14.52 3.61
N ASN A 70 -5.06 -14.03 3.71
CA ASN A 70 -4.75 -12.64 3.41
C ASN A 70 -5.15 -12.25 1.97
N ILE A 71 -4.79 -13.09 0.98
CA ILE A 71 -5.15 -12.88 -0.43
C ILE A 71 -6.66 -12.85 -0.61
N TRP A 72 -7.37 -13.81 -0.01
CA TRP A 72 -8.83 -13.92 -0.10
C TRP A 72 -9.53 -12.70 0.49
N GLU A 73 -9.13 -12.30 1.71
CA GLU A 73 -9.70 -11.13 2.39
C GLU A 73 -9.40 -9.84 1.61
N MET A 74 -8.16 -9.66 1.14
CA MET A 74 -7.77 -8.50 0.34
C MET A 74 -8.54 -8.43 -0.98
N PHE A 75 -8.74 -9.57 -1.65
CA PHE A 75 -9.56 -9.63 -2.86
C PHE A 75 -10.99 -9.13 -2.58
N HIS A 76 -11.61 -9.57 -1.48
CA HIS A 76 -12.96 -9.14 -1.13
C HIS A 76 -13.04 -7.66 -0.77
N VAL A 77 -12.08 -7.13 -0.02
CA VAL A 77 -12.00 -5.68 0.29
C VAL A 77 -11.93 -4.87 -1.01
N ILE A 78 -11.02 -5.25 -1.92
CA ILE A 78 -10.83 -4.49 -3.16
C ILE A 78 -12.04 -4.65 -4.10
N LYS A 79 -12.56 -5.87 -4.26
CA LYS A 79 -13.67 -6.16 -5.17
C LYS A 79 -14.96 -5.48 -4.77
N ASN A 80 -15.30 -5.55 -3.47
CA ASN A 80 -16.56 -5.01 -2.95
C ASN A 80 -16.51 -3.50 -2.70
N GLY A 81 -15.31 -2.94 -2.55
CA GLY A 81 -15.13 -1.51 -2.29
C GLY A 81 -15.32 -0.61 -3.49
N HIS A 82 -15.32 -1.17 -4.72
CA HIS A 82 -15.47 -0.41 -5.98
C HIS A 82 -14.51 0.78 -6.09
N TYR A 83 -13.22 0.55 -5.82
CA TYR A 83 -12.21 1.60 -5.80
C TYR A 83 -11.79 2.05 -7.20
N ASP A 84 -11.64 3.37 -7.38
CA ASP A 84 -11.03 3.97 -8.57
C ASP A 84 -9.51 3.78 -8.57
N ALA A 85 -8.92 3.83 -7.38
CA ALA A 85 -7.48 3.66 -7.19
C ALA A 85 -7.14 2.77 -5.99
N VAL A 86 -6.04 2.01 -6.10
CA VAL A 86 -5.42 1.29 -4.98
C VAL A 86 -3.99 1.78 -4.83
N HIS A 87 -3.63 2.26 -3.63
CA HIS A 87 -2.33 2.81 -3.29
C HIS A 87 -1.62 1.90 -2.28
N VAL A 88 -0.56 1.22 -2.72
CA VAL A 88 0.09 0.14 -1.98
C VAL A 88 1.44 0.58 -1.43
N HIS A 89 1.66 0.31 -0.12
CA HIS A 89 2.84 0.72 0.66
C HIS A 89 3.58 -0.50 1.26
N PHE A 90 3.84 -1.53 0.44
CA PHE A 90 4.38 -2.82 0.88
C PHE A 90 5.75 -3.18 0.27
N GLU A 91 6.49 -2.20 -0.22
CA GLU A 91 7.76 -2.43 -0.92
C GLU A 91 7.62 -3.54 -1.97
N GLU A 92 8.54 -4.51 -2.03
CA GLU A 92 8.49 -5.59 -3.02
C GLU A 92 7.20 -6.42 -2.96
N TRP A 93 6.60 -6.59 -1.78
CA TRP A 93 5.32 -7.30 -1.64
C TRP A 93 4.14 -6.56 -2.24
N SER A 94 4.32 -5.30 -2.64
CA SER A 94 3.31 -4.54 -3.37
C SER A 94 2.83 -5.25 -4.63
N PHE A 95 3.67 -6.10 -5.26
CA PHE A 95 3.29 -6.85 -6.45
C PHE A 95 2.00 -7.64 -6.26
N LEU A 96 1.82 -8.26 -5.08
CA LEU A 96 0.68 -9.11 -4.78
C LEU A 96 -0.63 -8.31 -4.77
N TYR A 97 -0.65 -7.20 -4.06
CA TYR A 97 -1.85 -6.37 -3.93
C TYR A 97 -2.16 -5.56 -5.19
N LEU A 98 -1.13 -5.13 -5.93
CA LEU A 98 -1.29 -4.52 -7.26
C LEU A 98 -1.87 -5.52 -8.28
N TRP A 99 -1.44 -6.80 -8.19
CA TRP A 99 -2.02 -7.87 -9.00
C TRP A 99 -3.48 -8.13 -8.64
N ILE A 100 -3.82 -8.23 -7.35
CA ILE A 100 -5.22 -8.37 -6.89
C ILE A 100 -6.06 -7.18 -7.38
N ALA A 101 -5.57 -5.95 -7.24
CA ALA A 101 -6.25 -4.77 -7.74
C ALA A 101 -6.48 -4.82 -9.26
N LYS A 102 -5.50 -5.32 -10.02
CA LYS A 102 -5.62 -5.52 -11.48
C LYS A 102 -6.73 -6.50 -11.83
N ILE A 103 -6.78 -7.68 -11.19
CA ILE A 103 -7.83 -8.68 -11.46
C ILE A 103 -9.21 -8.24 -10.99
N CYS A 104 -9.30 -7.37 -9.98
CA CYS A 104 -10.53 -6.70 -9.57
C CYS A 104 -10.98 -5.57 -10.52
N GLY A 105 -10.19 -5.23 -11.54
CA GLY A 105 -10.54 -4.22 -12.55
C GLY A 105 -10.16 -2.78 -12.15
N VAL A 106 -9.41 -2.57 -11.05
CA VAL A 106 -8.97 -1.24 -10.62
C VAL A 106 -7.98 -0.67 -11.64
N LYS A 107 -8.31 0.51 -12.20
CA LYS A 107 -7.53 1.13 -13.28
C LYS A 107 -6.27 1.82 -12.77
N ILE A 108 -6.34 2.52 -11.65
CA ILE A 108 -5.23 3.28 -11.07
C ILE A 108 -4.62 2.45 -9.93
N ARG A 109 -3.38 1.99 -10.13
CA ARG A 109 -2.66 1.13 -9.19
C ARG A 109 -1.31 1.77 -8.87
N ILE A 110 -1.21 2.31 -7.66
CA ILE A 110 -0.07 3.10 -7.20
C ILE A 110 0.81 2.23 -6.32
N CYS A 111 2.11 2.16 -6.62
CA CYS A 111 3.12 1.59 -5.74
C CYS A 111 3.94 2.72 -5.13
N HIS A 112 4.07 2.76 -3.81
CA HIS A 112 4.83 3.79 -3.10
C HIS A 112 5.98 3.17 -2.32
N ALA A 113 7.21 3.55 -2.68
CA ALA A 113 8.44 3.14 -2.02
C ALA A 113 8.73 4.06 -0.82
N HIS A 114 8.95 3.46 0.35
CA HIS A 114 9.25 4.18 1.60
C HIS A 114 10.64 3.88 2.17
N MET A 115 11.34 2.87 1.64
CA MET A 115 12.65 2.45 2.13
C MET A 115 13.69 2.35 1.02
N ALA A 116 14.89 2.90 1.25
CA ALA A 116 16.02 2.78 0.35
C ALA A 116 16.73 1.41 0.45
N TYR A 117 16.58 0.73 1.58
CA TYR A 117 17.24 -0.55 1.85
C TYR A 117 16.33 -1.52 2.59
N MET A 118 16.27 -2.75 2.10
CA MET A 118 15.88 -3.90 2.91
C MET A 118 17.17 -4.62 3.32
N THR A 119 17.67 -4.37 4.53
CA THR A 119 18.87 -5.04 5.04
C THR A 119 18.70 -6.56 5.05
N GLY A 120 19.68 -7.29 4.51
CA GLY A 120 19.78 -8.75 4.54
C GLY A 120 18.77 -9.51 3.66
N ALA A 121 17.52 -9.07 3.55
CA ALA A 121 16.49 -9.73 2.74
C ALA A 121 16.53 -9.29 1.26
N ALA A 122 17.00 -8.08 0.98
CA ALA A 122 17.07 -7.53 -0.39
C ALA A 122 18.00 -8.30 -1.34
N ALA A 123 18.87 -9.14 -0.80
CA ALA A 123 19.77 -9.99 -1.58
C ALA A 123 19.11 -11.27 -2.12
N LYS A 124 17.90 -11.62 -1.66
CA LYS A 124 17.26 -12.87 -2.10
C LYS A 124 16.79 -12.78 -3.55
N PRO A 125 17.08 -13.78 -4.40
CA PRO A 125 16.78 -13.73 -5.84
C PRO A 125 15.32 -13.46 -6.17
N TYR A 126 14.38 -13.92 -5.35
CA TYR A 126 12.96 -13.73 -5.58
C TYR A 126 12.50 -12.27 -5.46
N TYR A 127 13.23 -11.39 -4.73
CA TYR A 127 12.89 -9.97 -4.68
C TYR A 127 13.12 -9.26 -6.03
N LYS A 128 14.10 -9.73 -6.83
CA LYS A 128 14.26 -9.25 -8.21
C LYS A 128 13.02 -9.54 -9.05
N LEU A 129 12.45 -10.75 -8.88
CA LEU A 129 11.19 -11.12 -9.54
C LEU A 129 10.02 -10.26 -9.05
N PHE A 130 9.90 -10.07 -7.74
CA PHE A 130 8.83 -9.25 -7.15
C PHE A 130 8.89 -7.80 -7.65
N ARG A 131 10.08 -7.18 -7.73
CA ARG A 131 10.28 -5.85 -8.33
C ARG A 131 9.86 -5.82 -9.80
N LYS A 132 10.20 -6.84 -10.57
CA LYS A 132 9.74 -6.93 -11.96
C LYS A 132 8.21 -7.02 -12.05
N MET A 133 7.59 -7.81 -11.18
CA MET A 133 6.13 -7.97 -11.16
C MET A 133 5.41 -6.70 -10.70
N LEU A 134 5.86 -6.05 -9.62
CA LEU A 134 5.24 -4.81 -9.16
C LEU A 134 5.33 -3.72 -10.24
N ASN A 135 6.46 -3.60 -10.92
CA ASN A 135 6.63 -2.64 -12.01
C ASN A 135 5.70 -2.92 -13.22
N ARG A 136 5.34 -4.19 -13.46
CA ARG A 136 4.38 -4.57 -14.48
C ARG A 136 2.94 -4.26 -14.08
N PHE A 137 2.61 -4.35 -12.78
CA PHE A 137 1.24 -4.17 -12.31
C PHE A 137 0.94 -2.72 -11.88
N ALA A 138 1.93 -1.97 -11.44
CA ALA A 138 1.77 -0.56 -11.11
C ALA A 138 1.49 0.27 -12.38
N THR A 139 0.53 1.20 -12.28
CA THR A 139 0.27 2.23 -13.30
C THR A 139 0.94 3.54 -12.94
N LEU A 140 1.13 3.80 -11.64
CA LEU A 140 1.87 4.94 -11.10
C LEU A 140 2.88 4.44 -10.06
N ARG A 141 4.02 5.13 -9.95
CA ARG A 141 5.08 4.84 -8.99
C ARG A 141 5.46 6.11 -8.26
N LEU A 142 5.44 6.04 -6.95
CA LEU A 142 5.83 7.11 -6.04
C LEU A 142 6.96 6.63 -5.14
N ALA A 143 7.82 7.53 -4.73
CA ALA A 143 8.88 7.23 -3.77
C ALA A 143 9.07 8.38 -2.79
N CYS A 144 9.34 8.08 -1.52
CA CYS A 144 9.63 9.10 -0.51
C CYS A 144 10.99 9.79 -0.71
N SER A 145 11.88 9.17 -1.49
CA SER A 145 13.20 9.72 -1.84
C SER A 145 13.68 9.10 -3.16
N LYS A 146 14.73 9.71 -3.73
CA LYS A 146 15.39 9.17 -4.92
C LYS A 146 15.92 7.75 -4.67
N ASP A 147 16.59 7.53 -3.55
CA ASP A 147 17.19 6.23 -3.21
C ASP A 147 16.12 5.13 -3.05
N ALA A 148 14.97 5.44 -2.44
CA ALA A 148 13.86 4.50 -2.32
C ALA A 148 13.28 4.14 -3.70
N GLY A 149 13.15 5.14 -4.58
CA GLY A 149 12.66 4.95 -5.94
C GLY A 149 13.62 4.11 -6.78
N ASP A 150 14.90 4.45 -6.79
CA ASP A 150 15.93 3.71 -7.53
C ASP A 150 16.01 2.24 -7.06
N HIS A 151 15.90 2.01 -5.74
CA HIS A 151 15.89 0.67 -5.17
C HIS A 151 14.70 -0.18 -5.65
N LEU A 152 13.48 0.35 -5.54
CA LEU A 152 12.28 -0.44 -5.80
C LEU A 152 11.92 -0.50 -7.29
N PHE A 153 12.10 0.59 -8.02
CA PHE A 153 11.65 0.73 -9.41
C PHE A 153 12.76 0.59 -10.45
N GLY A 154 14.04 0.75 -10.05
CA GLY A 154 15.18 0.73 -10.97
C GLY A 154 15.03 1.79 -12.06
N ASN A 155 15.14 1.38 -13.31
CA ASN A 155 15.05 2.30 -14.47
C ASN A 155 13.60 2.68 -14.87
N ASN A 156 12.58 2.20 -14.13
CA ASN A 156 11.21 2.59 -14.45
C ASN A 156 10.92 4.00 -13.90
N PRO A 157 10.19 4.85 -14.65
CA PRO A 157 9.89 6.21 -14.21
C PRO A 157 9.02 6.22 -12.93
N TYR A 158 9.35 7.11 -12.02
CA TYR A 158 8.62 7.34 -10.77
C TYR A 158 8.66 8.83 -10.40
N THR A 159 7.78 9.25 -9.51
CA THR A 159 7.74 10.61 -8.95
C THR A 159 8.17 10.58 -7.49
N VAL A 160 9.03 11.50 -7.08
CA VAL A 160 9.40 11.68 -5.67
C VAL A 160 8.33 12.51 -4.98
N LEU A 161 7.77 11.97 -3.90
CA LEU A 161 6.85 12.62 -2.98
C LEU A 161 7.46 12.52 -1.59
N ASN A 162 8.11 13.59 -1.14
CA ASN A 162 8.79 13.63 0.16
C ASN A 162 7.77 13.45 1.31
N ASN A 163 8.18 12.69 2.32
CA ASN A 163 7.38 12.46 3.53
C ASN A 163 7.32 13.70 4.43
#